data_0577c8492ae12b7e14c1d73021768851
#
_entry.id   0577c8492ae12b7e14c1d73021768851
#
_cell.length_a   1.000
_cell.length_b   1.000
_cell.length_c   1.000
_cell.angle_alpha   90.00
_cell.angle_beta   90.00
_cell.angle_gamma   90.00
#
_symmetry.space_group_name_H-M   'P 1'
#
loop_
_entity.id
_entity.type
_entity.pdbx_description
1 polymer ?
#
loop_
_entity_poly.entity_id
_entity_poly.type
_entity_poly.pdbx_seq_one_letter_code
_entity_poly.pdbx_strand_id
1 'polypeptide(L)'
;HEAVYLSQAIASDEFALKQNPKYINKTVAPTFEPIKSIGGFTTLPDYSFETMPGDYAALVLIGGFGWSTPVAEQIVPIIRQAIEKGKIIGAICNGASFMAKHGFLNSVKHTGNGPEQLKLWGGDNYTNPDGYIHAQAIKDKNIVTANGSAALEFAKELLLLLENDSPERVEMYYQFNKQGLCSLLYN
;
A
#
# COMPACT_ATOMS: atom_id res chain seq x y z
N HIS A 1 4.40 6.15 -8.62
CA HIS A 1 5.61 5.47 -8.12
C HIS A 1 5.31 4.55 -6.93
N GLU A 2 4.32 4.87 -6.09
CA GLU A 2 4.06 4.15 -4.84
C GLU A 2 3.69 2.67 -5.00
N ALA A 3 3.12 2.27 -6.13
CA ALA A 3 2.78 0.87 -6.41
C ALA A 3 3.86 0.12 -7.21
N VAL A 4 4.87 0.82 -7.78
CA VAL A 4 5.76 0.26 -8.81
C VAL A 4 6.62 -0.88 -8.25
N TYR A 5 7.30 -0.67 -7.13
CA TYR A 5 8.17 -1.71 -6.55
C TYR A 5 7.40 -2.95 -6.14
N LEU A 6 6.24 -2.77 -5.49
CA LEU A 6 5.40 -3.90 -5.10
C LEU A 6 4.88 -4.67 -6.32
N SER A 7 4.31 -3.96 -7.29
CA SER A 7 3.73 -4.60 -8.48
C SER A 7 4.78 -5.31 -9.33
N GLN A 8 5.97 -4.73 -9.46
CA GLN A 8 7.09 -5.36 -10.16
C GLN A 8 7.52 -6.65 -9.45
N ALA A 9 7.77 -6.61 -8.15
CA ALA A 9 8.23 -7.79 -7.39
C ALA A 9 7.20 -8.93 -7.37
N ILE A 10 5.90 -8.60 -7.44
CA ILE A 10 4.84 -9.60 -7.57
C ILE A 10 4.86 -10.25 -8.96
N ALA A 11 4.99 -9.45 -10.02
CA ALA A 11 4.85 -9.90 -11.41
C ALA A 11 6.13 -10.50 -12.01
N SER A 12 7.30 -10.11 -11.49
CA SER A 12 8.60 -10.51 -12.07
C SER A 12 9.57 -11.01 -11.00
N ASP A 13 10.55 -11.80 -11.42
CA ASP A 13 11.81 -12.01 -10.74
C ASP A 13 12.90 -11.11 -11.35
N GLU A 14 14.17 -11.37 -11.04
CA GLU A 14 15.30 -10.52 -11.41
C GLU A 14 15.46 -10.29 -12.93
N PHE A 15 14.97 -11.19 -13.77
CA PHE A 15 15.27 -11.19 -15.20
C PHE A 15 14.06 -11.35 -16.11
N ALA A 16 12.91 -11.79 -15.62
CA ALA A 16 11.74 -12.08 -16.44
C ALA A 16 10.43 -11.99 -15.67
N LEU A 17 9.32 -11.97 -16.41
CA LEU A 17 8.01 -12.17 -15.82
C LEU A 17 7.89 -13.59 -15.26
N LYS A 18 7.36 -13.72 -14.05
CA LYS A 18 7.09 -15.02 -13.43
C LYS A 18 6.05 -15.78 -14.26
N GLN A 19 6.36 -17.02 -14.61
CA GLN A 19 5.40 -17.88 -15.34
C GLN A 19 4.22 -18.29 -14.47
N ASN A 20 4.47 -18.52 -13.18
CA ASN A 20 3.46 -18.92 -12.20
C ASN A 20 3.60 -18.07 -10.93
N PRO A 21 3.20 -16.79 -10.95
CA PRO A 21 3.29 -15.93 -9.78
C PRO A 21 2.31 -16.40 -8.70
N LYS A 22 2.74 -16.34 -7.43
CA LYS A 22 1.86 -16.63 -6.28
C LYS A 22 0.67 -15.68 -6.20
N TYR A 23 0.87 -14.43 -6.63
CA TYR A 23 -0.13 -13.38 -6.67
C TYR A 23 -0.10 -12.66 -8.01
N ILE A 24 -1.20 -12.02 -8.36
CA ILE A 24 -1.33 -11.14 -9.52
C ILE A 24 -1.78 -9.74 -9.06
N ASN A 25 -1.28 -8.73 -9.74
CA ASN A 25 -1.72 -7.35 -9.50
C ASN A 25 -3.03 -7.08 -10.24
N LYS A 26 -3.96 -6.44 -9.54
CA LYS A 26 -5.21 -5.95 -10.09
C LYS A 26 -5.46 -4.53 -9.65
N THR A 27 -5.99 -3.70 -10.53
CA THR A 27 -6.34 -2.32 -10.25
C THR A 27 -7.84 -2.18 -10.01
N VAL A 28 -8.19 -1.42 -8.99
CA VAL A 28 -9.58 -1.17 -8.58
C VAL A 28 -9.80 0.33 -8.45
N ALA A 29 -10.92 0.81 -8.96
CA ALA A 29 -11.36 2.20 -8.86
C ALA A 29 -12.87 2.28 -8.58
N PRO A 30 -13.43 3.46 -8.31
CA PRO A 30 -14.87 3.59 -8.09
C PRO A 30 -15.72 3.08 -9.28
N THR A 31 -15.23 3.27 -10.50
CA THR A 31 -15.87 2.86 -11.75
C THR A 31 -14.83 2.27 -12.71
N PHE A 32 -15.27 1.80 -13.89
CA PHE A 32 -14.37 1.37 -14.97
C PHE A 32 -13.82 2.54 -15.82
N GLU A 33 -14.21 3.78 -15.52
CA GLU A 33 -13.69 4.94 -16.24
C GLU A 33 -12.17 5.08 -16.06
N PRO A 34 -11.45 5.48 -17.11
CA PRO A 34 -10.00 5.70 -17.02
C PRO A 34 -9.67 6.74 -15.96
N ILE A 35 -8.71 6.42 -15.10
CA ILE A 35 -8.19 7.33 -14.08
C ILE A 35 -6.81 7.84 -14.47
N LYS A 36 -6.50 9.07 -14.09
CA LYS A 36 -5.16 9.65 -14.27
C LYS A 36 -4.38 9.64 -12.96
N SER A 37 -3.15 9.16 -13.02
CA SER A 37 -2.20 9.30 -11.92
C SER A 37 -1.77 10.77 -11.75
N ILE A 38 -1.13 11.10 -10.63
CA ILE A 38 -0.54 12.43 -10.40
C ILE A 38 0.46 12.81 -11.51
N GLY A 39 1.20 11.81 -12.05
CA GLY A 39 2.12 12.02 -13.18
C GLY A 39 1.46 12.06 -14.56
N GLY A 40 0.13 12.05 -14.66
CA GLY A 40 -0.61 12.16 -15.91
C GLY A 40 -0.80 10.86 -16.68
N PHE A 41 -0.30 9.72 -16.18
CA PHE A 41 -0.51 8.42 -16.82
C PHE A 41 -1.96 7.97 -16.66
N THR A 42 -2.53 7.47 -17.75
CA THR A 42 -3.88 6.91 -17.75
C THR A 42 -3.84 5.43 -17.39
N THR A 43 -4.68 5.01 -16.45
CA THR A 43 -4.85 3.62 -16.03
C THR A 43 -6.30 3.22 -16.22
N LEU A 44 -6.53 2.08 -16.85
CA LEU A 44 -7.84 1.42 -16.91
C LEU A 44 -7.95 0.49 -15.70
N PRO A 45 -8.97 0.64 -14.84
CA PRO A 45 -9.18 -0.30 -13.74
C PRO A 45 -9.58 -1.69 -14.24
N ASP A 46 -9.05 -2.74 -13.59
CA ASP A 46 -9.51 -4.12 -13.83
C ASP A 46 -10.93 -4.35 -13.26
N TYR A 47 -11.23 -3.67 -12.14
CA TYR A 47 -12.51 -3.79 -11.44
C TYR A 47 -13.02 -2.44 -10.95
N SER A 48 -14.34 -2.33 -10.84
CA SER A 48 -14.97 -1.29 -10.00
C SER A 48 -15.09 -1.77 -8.56
N PHE A 49 -15.45 -0.87 -7.63
CA PHE A 49 -15.74 -1.26 -6.24
C PHE A 49 -16.89 -2.27 -6.15
N GLU A 50 -17.85 -2.22 -7.07
CA GLU A 50 -18.98 -3.16 -7.10
C GLU A 50 -18.63 -4.55 -7.65
N THR A 51 -17.67 -4.61 -8.57
CA THR A 51 -17.31 -5.85 -9.26
C THR A 51 -16.04 -6.51 -8.73
N MET A 52 -15.36 -5.88 -7.77
CA MET A 52 -14.16 -6.40 -7.17
C MET A 52 -14.42 -7.75 -6.49
N PRO A 53 -13.67 -8.82 -6.83
CA PRO A 53 -13.84 -10.12 -6.20
C PRO A 53 -13.46 -10.06 -4.71
N GLY A 54 -14.08 -10.90 -3.90
CA GLY A 54 -13.84 -10.95 -2.45
C GLY A 54 -12.65 -11.82 -2.02
N ASP A 55 -12.01 -12.53 -2.94
CA ASP A 55 -10.95 -13.52 -2.68
C ASP A 55 -9.51 -12.98 -2.83
N TYR A 56 -9.33 -11.67 -2.81
CA TYR A 56 -7.99 -11.04 -2.85
C TYR A 56 -7.19 -11.31 -1.56
N ALA A 57 -5.87 -11.36 -1.71
CA ALA A 57 -4.93 -11.53 -0.59
C ALA A 57 -4.67 -10.22 0.16
N ALA A 58 -4.52 -9.12 -0.57
CA ALA A 58 -4.27 -7.80 -0.02
C ALA A 58 -5.07 -6.71 -0.73
N LEU A 59 -5.46 -5.68 0.03
CA LEU A 59 -5.99 -4.42 -0.48
C LEU A 59 -4.95 -3.32 -0.24
N VAL A 60 -4.51 -2.65 -1.31
CA VAL A 60 -3.45 -1.63 -1.25
C VAL A 60 -4.00 -0.27 -1.64
N LEU A 61 -4.00 0.65 -0.68
CA LEU A 61 -4.43 2.04 -0.84
C LEU A 61 -3.20 2.90 -1.16
N ILE A 62 -2.96 3.13 -2.45
CA ILE A 62 -1.88 4.00 -2.91
C ILE A 62 -2.25 5.47 -2.70
N GLY A 63 -1.24 6.33 -2.57
CA GLY A 63 -1.47 7.76 -2.38
C GLY A 63 -2.12 8.45 -3.57
N GLY A 64 -2.53 9.66 -3.34
CA GLY A 64 -3.20 10.49 -4.34
C GLY A 64 -4.04 11.59 -3.70
N PHE A 65 -4.47 12.56 -4.50
CA PHE A 65 -5.33 13.65 -4.03
C PHE A 65 -6.82 13.26 -3.96
N GLY A 66 -7.20 12.16 -4.61
CA GLY A 66 -8.58 11.67 -4.64
C GLY A 66 -9.15 11.26 -3.29
N TRP A 67 -8.29 10.94 -2.30
CA TRP A 67 -8.70 10.49 -0.96
C TRP A 67 -9.49 11.52 -0.14
N SER A 68 -9.43 12.81 -0.51
CA SER A 68 -10.22 13.86 0.12
C SER A 68 -11.60 14.08 -0.52
N THR A 69 -11.92 13.35 -1.59
CA THR A 69 -13.18 13.50 -2.33
C THR A 69 -14.30 12.61 -1.76
N PRO A 70 -15.58 12.98 -1.93
CA PRO A 70 -16.70 12.14 -1.51
C PRO A 70 -16.72 10.75 -2.15
N VAL A 71 -16.16 10.60 -3.35
CA VAL A 71 -16.10 9.31 -4.05
C VAL A 71 -15.22 8.31 -3.31
N ALA A 72 -14.17 8.77 -2.63
CA ALA A 72 -13.31 7.90 -1.83
C ALA A 72 -14.06 7.23 -0.66
N GLU A 73 -15.14 7.82 -0.16
CA GLU A 73 -15.92 7.23 0.93
C GLU A 73 -16.54 5.87 0.56
N GLN A 74 -16.75 5.62 -0.71
CA GLN A 74 -17.32 4.35 -1.20
C GLN A 74 -16.44 3.13 -0.90
N ILE A 75 -15.13 3.31 -0.67
CA ILE A 75 -14.24 2.18 -0.33
C ILE A 75 -14.28 1.81 1.15
N VAL A 76 -14.81 2.67 2.02
CA VAL A 76 -14.82 2.44 3.48
C VAL A 76 -15.42 1.10 3.90
N PRO A 77 -16.59 0.68 3.37
CA PRO A 77 -17.14 -0.64 3.67
C PRO A 77 -16.21 -1.78 3.24
N ILE A 78 -15.52 -1.64 2.11
CA ILE A 78 -14.59 -2.64 1.57
C ILE A 78 -13.38 -2.77 2.50
N ILE A 79 -12.80 -1.66 2.95
CA ILE A 79 -11.68 -1.66 3.91
C ILE A 79 -12.11 -2.34 5.23
N ARG A 80 -13.28 -1.97 5.74
CA ARG A 80 -13.81 -2.57 6.98
C ARG A 80 -13.97 -4.08 6.86
N GLN A 81 -14.60 -4.54 5.79
CA GLN A 81 -14.76 -5.97 5.51
C GLN A 81 -13.41 -6.69 5.35
N ALA A 82 -12.44 -6.04 4.69
CA ALA A 82 -11.11 -6.60 4.52
C ALA A 82 -10.40 -6.79 5.88
N ILE A 83 -10.48 -5.80 6.78
CA ILE A 83 -9.93 -5.88 8.13
C ILE A 83 -10.64 -7.00 8.94
N GLU A 84 -11.96 -7.06 8.92
CA GLU A 84 -12.76 -8.09 9.60
C GLU A 84 -12.43 -9.50 9.14
N LYS A 85 -12.13 -9.67 7.85
CA LYS A 85 -11.70 -10.95 7.26
C LYS A 85 -10.21 -11.25 7.42
N GLY A 86 -9.47 -10.41 8.15
CA GLY A 86 -8.04 -10.60 8.37
C GLY A 86 -7.19 -10.47 7.10
N LYS A 87 -7.67 -9.77 6.07
CA LYS A 87 -6.91 -9.49 4.85
C LYS A 87 -5.75 -8.53 5.14
N ILE A 88 -4.71 -8.60 4.32
CA ILE A 88 -3.61 -7.64 4.38
C ILE A 88 -4.08 -6.30 3.81
N ILE A 89 -3.79 -5.22 4.54
CA ILE A 89 -4.03 -3.85 4.10
C ILE A 89 -2.70 -3.12 3.99
N GLY A 90 -2.42 -2.59 2.81
CA GLY A 90 -1.35 -1.62 2.62
C GLY A 90 -1.93 -0.22 2.46
N ALA A 91 -1.35 0.79 3.12
CA ALA A 91 -1.76 2.18 2.95
C ALA A 91 -0.55 3.11 2.96
N ILE A 92 -0.35 3.86 1.89
CA ILE A 92 0.80 4.76 1.73
C ILE A 92 0.33 6.20 1.46
N CYS A 93 1.07 7.18 1.96
CA CYS A 93 0.82 8.59 1.73
C CYS A 93 -0.60 9.01 2.19
N ASN A 94 -1.40 9.63 1.34
CA ASN A 94 -2.79 9.98 1.65
C ASN A 94 -3.72 8.76 1.85
N GLY A 95 -3.33 7.57 1.38
CA GLY A 95 -4.01 6.33 1.74
C GLY A 95 -3.93 6.05 3.24
N ALA A 96 -2.76 6.29 3.87
CA ALA A 96 -2.61 6.18 5.32
C ALA A 96 -3.41 7.26 6.07
N SER A 97 -3.46 8.50 5.55
CA SER A 97 -4.28 9.57 6.11
C SER A 97 -5.78 9.24 6.05
N PHE A 98 -6.22 8.60 4.96
CA PHE A 98 -7.59 8.12 4.82
C PHE A 98 -7.92 7.01 5.82
N MET A 99 -6.98 6.10 6.09
CA MET A 99 -7.13 5.09 7.15
C MET A 99 -7.29 5.74 8.52
N ALA A 100 -6.51 6.79 8.82
CA ALA A 100 -6.65 7.56 10.07
C ALA A 100 -8.01 8.25 10.17
N LYS A 101 -8.48 8.87 9.07
CA LYS A 101 -9.80 9.54 8.98
C LYS A 101 -10.96 8.63 9.44
N HIS A 102 -10.85 7.35 9.16
CA HIS A 102 -11.90 6.37 9.51
C HIS A 102 -11.58 5.52 10.74
N GLY A 103 -10.54 5.89 11.50
CA GLY A 103 -10.18 5.21 12.75
C GLY A 103 -9.57 3.81 12.56
N PHE A 104 -9.22 3.41 11.32
CA PHE A 104 -8.65 2.10 11.04
C PHE A 104 -7.24 1.89 11.59
N LEU A 105 -6.59 2.97 12.04
CA LEU A 105 -5.26 2.92 12.67
C LEU A 105 -5.30 2.91 14.20
N ASN A 106 -6.49 2.94 14.81
CA ASN A 106 -6.63 3.11 16.26
C ASN A 106 -6.13 1.92 17.09
N SER A 107 -5.92 0.75 16.51
CA SER A 107 -5.50 -0.47 17.20
C SER A 107 -4.16 -1.03 16.75
N VAL A 108 -3.38 -0.26 15.97
CA VAL A 108 -2.11 -0.69 15.38
C VAL A 108 -1.05 0.40 15.48
N LYS A 109 0.23 -0.01 15.53
CA LYS A 109 1.35 0.87 15.24
C LYS A 109 1.32 1.23 13.77
N HIS A 110 1.62 2.49 13.44
CA HIS A 110 1.50 3.00 12.08
C HIS A 110 2.43 4.19 11.84
N THR A 111 2.55 4.55 10.57
CA THR A 111 3.22 5.77 10.11
C THR A 111 2.42 6.40 8.97
N GLY A 112 2.90 7.50 8.43
CA GLY A 112 2.28 8.23 7.32
C GLY A 112 3.11 9.48 7.00
N ASN A 113 2.50 10.47 6.34
CA ASN A 113 3.20 11.71 5.98
C ASN A 113 3.50 12.64 7.17
N GLY A 114 3.12 12.26 8.37
CA GLY A 114 3.38 12.99 9.62
C GLY A 114 2.22 12.84 10.60
N PRO A 115 2.49 12.89 11.92
CA PRO A 115 1.46 12.74 12.93
C PRO A 115 0.42 13.87 12.87
N GLU A 116 0.83 15.09 12.53
CA GLU A 116 -0.05 16.24 12.39
C GLU A 116 -1.03 16.05 11.22
N GLN A 117 -0.57 15.48 10.10
CA GLN A 117 -1.45 15.20 8.97
C GLN A 117 -2.48 14.12 9.30
N LEU A 118 -2.06 13.05 9.98
CA LEU A 118 -2.98 11.99 10.41
C LEU A 118 -4.02 12.55 11.38
N LYS A 119 -3.60 13.39 12.32
CA LYS A 119 -4.49 14.07 13.25
C LYS A 119 -5.45 15.03 12.56
N LEU A 120 -4.94 15.82 11.59
CA LEU A 120 -5.77 16.74 10.80
C LEU A 120 -6.87 15.99 10.03
N TRP A 121 -6.53 14.87 9.38
CA TRP A 121 -7.48 14.08 8.62
C TRP A 121 -8.45 13.28 9.50
N GLY A 122 -7.92 12.72 10.58
CA GLY A 122 -8.67 11.83 11.45
C GLY A 122 -9.59 12.55 12.44
N GLY A 123 -9.23 13.78 12.84
CA GLY A 123 -10.01 14.51 13.86
C GLY A 123 -10.25 13.64 15.08
N ASP A 124 -11.50 13.64 15.57
CA ASP A 124 -11.92 12.84 16.71
C ASP A 124 -11.97 11.32 16.45
N ASN A 125 -11.96 10.91 15.19
CA ASN A 125 -11.93 9.49 14.83
C ASN A 125 -10.53 8.86 14.97
N TYR A 126 -9.47 9.66 14.97
CA TYR A 126 -8.09 9.17 15.15
C TYR A 126 -7.69 9.25 16.61
N THR A 127 -7.88 8.14 17.33
CA THR A 127 -7.72 8.07 18.79
C THR A 127 -6.41 7.42 19.26
N ASN A 128 -5.49 7.10 18.33
CA ASN A 128 -4.22 6.42 18.63
C ASN A 128 -2.98 7.21 18.15
N PRO A 129 -2.79 8.48 18.56
CA PRO A 129 -1.61 9.23 18.17
C PRO A 129 -0.30 8.63 18.72
N ASP A 130 -0.33 7.98 19.88
CA ASP A 130 0.83 7.33 20.47
C ASP A 130 1.26 6.06 19.72
N GLY A 131 0.40 5.51 18.87
CA GLY A 131 0.73 4.43 17.95
C GLY A 131 1.54 4.88 16.72
N TYR A 132 1.73 6.18 16.52
CA TYR A 132 2.53 6.70 15.43
C TYR A 132 4.02 6.44 15.65
N ILE A 133 4.68 5.86 14.65
CA ILE A 133 6.11 5.58 14.66
C ILE A 133 6.80 6.41 13.57
N HIS A 134 7.85 7.14 13.93
CA HIS A 134 8.69 7.89 12.99
C HIS A 134 9.58 6.92 12.19
N ALA A 135 9.01 6.33 11.15
CA ALA A 135 9.69 5.40 10.24
C ALA A 135 9.18 5.57 8.81
N GLN A 136 9.92 5.05 7.83
CA GLN A 136 9.50 5.08 6.43
C GLN A 136 8.26 4.21 6.20
N ALA A 137 8.27 2.99 6.73
CA ALA A 137 7.12 2.09 6.71
C ALA A 137 7.04 1.33 8.04
N ILE A 138 5.84 0.97 8.45
CA ILE A 138 5.55 0.17 9.65
C ILE A 138 4.56 -0.92 9.28
N LYS A 139 4.89 -2.12 9.73
CA LYS A 139 3.99 -3.28 9.74
C LYS A 139 3.55 -3.56 11.17
N ASP A 140 2.25 -3.61 11.40
CA ASP A 140 1.67 -4.15 12.63
C ASP A 140 0.42 -4.95 12.31
N LYS A 141 0.34 -6.18 12.82
CA LYS A 141 -0.67 -7.16 12.44
C LYS A 141 -0.69 -7.34 10.91
N ASN A 142 -1.86 -7.25 10.29
CA ASN A 142 -2.05 -7.34 8.85
C ASN A 142 -2.12 -5.96 8.16
N ILE A 143 -1.61 -4.92 8.79
CA ILE A 143 -1.63 -3.55 8.24
C ILE A 143 -0.19 -3.07 8.05
N VAL A 144 0.09 -2.56 6.86
CA VAL A 144 1.33 -1.87 6.52
C VAL A 144 1.00 -0.44 6.17
N THR A 145 1.64 0.51 6.84
CA THR A 145 1.51 1.94 6.52
C THR A 145 2.87 2.54 6.17
N ALA A 146 2.89 3.55 5.30
CA ALA A 146 4.10 4.24 4.89
C ALA A 146 3.85 5.71 4.57
N ASN A 147 4.90 6.54 4.64
CA ASN A 147 4.86 7.90 4.08
C ASN A 147 5.04 7.88 2.55
N GLY A 148 4.67 8.96 1.87
CA GLY A 148 4.65 9.04 0.40
C GLY A 148 6.01 8.94 -0.29
N SER A 149 7.13 9.05 0.44
CA SER A 149 8.48 8.86 -0.09
C SER A 149 8.99 7.42 0.03
N ALA A 150 8.27 6.55 0.75
CA ALA A 150 8.72 5.25 1.20
C ALA A 150 8.17 4.08 0.36
N ALA A 151 8.00 4.27 -0.95
CA ALA A 151 7.44 3.25 -1.83
C ALA A 151 8.21 1.91 -1.79
N LEU A 152 9.52 1.96 -1.61
CA LEU A 152 10.38 0.78 -1.57
C LEU A 152 10.26 0.04 -0.22
N GLU A 153 10.29 0.75 0.89
CA GLU A 153 10.07 0.20 2.23
C GLU A 153 8.67 -0.37 2.38
N PHE A 154 7.68 0.32 1.85
CA PHE A 154 6.30 -0.14 1.79
C PHE A 154 6.15 -1.47 1.03
N ALA A 155 6.79 -1.56 -0.14
CA ALA A 155 6.82 -2.79 -0.92
C ALA A 155 7.48 -3.93 -0.16
N LYS A 156 8.64 -3.68 0.49
CA LYS A 156 9.34 -4.67 1.30
C LYS A 156 8.45 -5.28 2.39
N GLU A 157 7.81 -4.43 3.21
CA GLU A 157 6.95 -4.90 4.30
C GLU A 157 5.73 -5.69 3.79
N LEU A 158 5.14 -5.27 2.68
CA LEU A 158 4.03 -6.01 2.07
C LEU A 158 4.46 -7.34 1.47
N LEU A 159 5.61 -7.40 0.79
CA LEU A 159 6.15 -8.65 0.22
C LEU A 159 6.46 -9.68 1.31
N LEU A 160 7.02 -9.24 2.44
CA LEU A 160 7.26 -10.09 3.61
C LEU A 160 5.95 -10.59 4.21
N LEU A 161 4.94 -9.72 4.34
CA LEU A 161 3.65 -10.08 4.93
C LEU A 161 2.83 -11.01 4.01
N LEU A 162 2.94 -10.83 2.69
CA LEU A 162 2.36 -11.71 1.67
C LEU A 162 3.10 -13.05 1.56
N GLU A 163 4.30 -13.17 2.14
CA GLU A 163 5.19 -14.30 1.90
C GLU A 163 5.35 -14.55 0.38
N ASN A 164 5.53 -13.45 -0.38
CA ASN A 164 5.61 -13.51 -1.84
C ASN A 164 6.85 -14.24 -2.34
N ASP A 165 7.92 -14.16 -1.54
CA ASP A 165 9.18 -14.86 -1.73
C ASP A 165 9.86 -15.07 -0.36
N SER A 166 11.04 -15.73 -0.32
CA SER A 166 11.77 -15.86 0.94
C SER A 166 12.22 -14.49 1.47
N PRO A 167 12.36 -14.33 2.79
CA PRO A 167 12.82 -13.07 3.38
C PRO A 167 14.16 -12.57 2.80
N GLU A 168 15.08 -13.51 2.49
CA GLU A 168 16.38 -13.20 1.92
C GLU A 168 16.25 -12.61 0.50
N ARG A 169 15.35 -13.15 -0.33
CA ARG A 169 15.11 -12.63 -1.68
C ARG A 169 14.41 -11.28 -1.64
N VAL A 170 13.47 -11.09 -0.72
CA VAL A 170 12.83 -9.78 -0.50
C VAL A 170 13.88 -8.75 -0.05
N GLU A 171 14.79 -9.12 0.86
CA GLU A 171 15.88 -8.25 1.30
C GLU A 171 16.83 -7.91 0.13
N MET A 172 17.21 -8.89 -0.69
CA MET A 172 18.07 -8.67 -1.86
C MET A 172 17.40 -7.72 -2.86
N TYR A 173 16.12 -7.89 -3.15
CA TYR A 173 15.33 -6.97 -3.99
C TYR A 173 15.33 -5.55 -3.41
N TYR A 174 15.11 -5.42 -2.09
CA TYR A 174 15.15 -4.13 -1.41
C TYR A 174 16.52 -3.46 -1.52
N GLN A 175 17.61 -4.18 -1.22
CA GLN A 175 18.96 -3.62 -1.27
C GLN A 175 19.37 -3.23 -2.70
N PHE A 176 19.02 -4.03 -3.69
CA PHE A 176 19.27 -3.72 -5.10
C PHE A 176 18.64 -2.37 -5.49
N ASN A 177 17.39 -2.15 -5.12
CA ASN A 177 16.68 -0.91 -5.44
C ASN A 177 17.11 0.27 -4.54
N LYS A 178 17.53 0.00 -3.31
CA LYS A 178 17.93 1.04 -2.34
C LYS A 178 19.32 1.58 -2.59
N GLN A 179 20.27 0.71 -2.87
CA GLN A 179 21.68 1.05 -3.00
C GLN A 179 22.11 1.21 -4.47
N GLY A 180 21.38 0.56 -5.39
CA GLY A 180 21.74 0.51 -6.79
C GLY A 180 22.83 -0.52 -7.11
N LEU A 181 22.86 -0.95 -8.37
CA LEU A 181 23.73 -2.03 -8.86
C LEU A 181 25.22 -1.75 -8.62
N CYS A 182 25.66 -0.50 -8.82
CA CYS A 182 27.07 -0.16 -8.68
C CYS A 182 27.56 -0.36 -7.24
N SER A 183 26.77 0.02 -6.24
CA SER A 183 27.14 -0.17 -4.83
C SER A 183 27.22 -1.65 -4.43
N LEU A 184 26.41 -2.50 -5.05
CA LEU A 184 26.41 -3.94 -4.77
C LEU A 184 27.55 -4.70 -5.44
N LEU A 185 28.07 -4.20 -6.60
CA LEU A 185 29.11 -4.87 -7.36
C LEU A 185 30.52 -4.37 -7.05
N TYR A 186 30.69 -3.13 -6.57
CA TYR A 186 31.99 -2.46 -6.48
C TYR A 186 32.34 -1.94 -5.08
N ASN A 187 31.55 -2.29 -4.07
CA ASN A 187 31.86 -2.15 -2.64
C ASN A 187 32.14 -3.54 -2.05
#